data_6fa03dde5496bae39c4446e9544d135f
#
_entry.id   6fa03dde5496bae39c4446e9544d135f
#
_cell.length_a   1.000
_cell.length_b   1.000
_cell.length_c   1.000
_cell.angle_alpha   90.00
_cell.angle_beta   90.00
_cell.angle_gamma   90.00
#
_symmetry.space_group_name_H-M   'P 1'
#
loop_
_entity.id
_entity.type
_entity.pdbx_description
1 polymer ?
#
loop_
_entity_poly.entity_id
_entity_poly.type
_entity_poly.pdbx_seq_one_letter_code
_entity_poly.pdbx_strand_id
1 'polypeptide(L)'
;MIKKVYVGMSADLIHPGHLNIIKEASKLGDVIVGVLTDKAIASYKRLPTLKFEQRKLIIESIKGVTEVVPQNELDYSVNLRKLKPDFVVHGDDWKDGVQKKVRQKVIDTLAEWGGKLHEVPYTKGISSTQLNQAVKEIGTTPNIRLEKC
;
A
#
# COMPACT_ATOMS: atom_id res chain seq x y z
N MET A 1 17.39 -16.59 11.25
CA MET A 1 16.35 -15.69 11.78
C MET A 1 15.42 -15.26 10.65
N ILE A 2 14.12 -15.22 10.94
CA ILE A 2 13.14 -14.76 9.97
C ILE A 2 13.28 -13.25 9.81
N LYS A 3 13.37 -12.80 8.56
CA LYS A 3 13.49 -11.38 8.25
C LYS A 3 12.14 -10.68 8.35
N LYS A 4 12.16 -9.39 8.62
CA LYS A 4 10.97 -8.55 8.64
C LYS A 4 10.86 -7.78 7.33
N VAL A 5 9.66 -7.76 6.78
CA VAL A 5 9.36 -7.05 5.54
C VAL A 5 8.22 -6.07 5.78
N TYR A 6 8.41 -4.82 5.41
CA TYR A 6 7.40 -3.78 5.56
C TYR A 6 6.79 -3.42 4.22
N VAL A 7 5.48 -3.34 4.18
CA VAL A 7 4.73 -2.90 3.00
C VAL A 7 3.78 -1.78 3.43
N GLY A 8 3.94 -0.59 2.88
CA GLY A 8 3.04 0.53 3.16
C GLY A 8 2.00 0.66 2.06
N MET A 9 0.72 0.85 2.42
CA MET A 9 -0.33 1.04 1.44
C MET A 9 -1.53 1.78 2.02
N SER A 10 -2.31 2.41 1.14
CA SER A 10 -3.59 3.00 1.54
C SER A 10 -4.65 1.91 1.76
N ALA A 11 -4.61 0.86 0.95
CA ALA A 11 -5.52 -0.29 1.05
C ALA A 11 -7.00 0.09 0.90
N ASP A 12 -7.29 1.13 0.13
CA ASP A 12 -8.66 1.63 -0.03
C ASP A 12 -9.48 0.77 -0.98
N LEU A 13 -8.90 0.37 -2.11
CA LEU A 13 -9.50 -0.60 -3.02
C LEU A 13 -8.46 -1.67 -3.31
N ILE A 14 -8.63 -2.84 -2.72
CA ILE A 14 -7.70 -3.94 -2.89
C ILE A 14 -7.94 -4.60 -4.25
N HIS A 15 -6.85 -4.85 -4.96
CA HIS A 15 -6.88 -5.49 -6.27
C HIS A 15 -5.66 -6.40 -6.44
N PRO A 16 -5.59 -7.19 -7.52
CA PRO A 16 -4.49 -8.13 -7.72
C PRO A 16 -3.08 -7.54 -7.61
N GLY A 17 -2.91 -6.26 -7.93
CA GLY A 17 -1.63 -5.57 -7.78
C GLY A 17 -1.15 -5.54 -6.32
N HIS A 18 -2.05 -5.27 -5.37
CA HIS A 18 -1.74 -5.31 -3.95
C HIS A 18 -1.39 -6.72 -3.50
N LEU A 19 -2.15 -7.72 -3.96
CA LEU A 19 -1.93 -9.12 -3.61
C LEU A 19 -0.57 -9.59 -4.10
N ASN A 20 -0.18 -9.17 -5.30
CA ASN A 20 1.13 -9.52 -5.87
C ASN A 20 2.28 -8.96 -5.03
N ILE A 21 2.16 -7.72 -4.56
CA ILE A 21 3.18 -7.11 -3.70
C ILE A 21 3.30 -7.88 -2.39
N ILE A 22 2.18 -8.22 -1.75
CA ILE A 22 2.16 -8.98 -0.50
C ILE A 22 2.76 -10.38 -0.73
N LYS A 23 2.42 -11.02 -1.84
CA LYS A 23 2.96 -12.33 -2.19
C LYS A 23 4.49 -12.28 -2.34
N GLU A 24 5.00 -11.30 -3.08
CA GLU A 24 6.45 -11.14 -3.25
C GLU A 24 7.14 -10.82 -1.92
N ALA A 25 6.52 -9.98 -1.10
CA ALA A 25 7.04 -9.65 0.23
C ALA A 25 7.11 -10.90 1.12
N SER A 26 6.10 -11.76 1.06
CA SER A 26 6.05 -12.97 1.89
C SER A 26 7.16 -13.98 1.57
N LYS A 27 7.75 -13.90 0.38
CA LYS A 27 8.90 -14.72 0.01
C LYS A 27 10.18 -14.27 0.70
N LEU A 28 10.22 -13.03 1.19
CA LEU A 28 11.41 -12.45 1.83
C LEU A 28 11.41 -12.57 3.35
N GLY A 29 10.25 -12.71 3.95
CA GLY A 29 10.13 -12.81 5.41
C GLY A 29 8.72 -12.55 5.91
N ASP A 30 8.60 -12.25 7.20
CA ASP A 30 7.32 -11.90 7.82
C ASP A 30 6.86 -10.53 7.35
N VAL A 31 5.64 -10.44 6.85
CA VAL A 31 5.10 -9.22 6.26
C VAL A 31 4.33 -8.40 7.28
N ILE A 32 4.79 -7.19 7.53
CA ILE A 32 4.11 -6.19 8.34
C ILE A 32 3.58 -5.14 7.37
N VAL A 33 2.27 -4.97 7.33
CA VAL A 33 1.66 -3.96 6.45
C VAL A 33 1.33 -2.71 7.23
N GLY A 34 1.88 -1.59 6.79
CA GLY A 34 1.51 -0.27 7.31
C GLY A 34 0.34 0.27 6.49
N VAL A 35 -0.83 0.34 7.10
CA VAL A 35 -2.03 0.86 6.45
C VAL A 35 -2.16 2.35 6.77
N LEU A 36 -2.23 3.19 5.74
CA LEU A 36 -2.39 4.62 5.93
C LEU A 36 -3.69 4.93 6.67
N THR A 37 -3.61 5.79 7.68
CA THR A 37 -4.79 6.26 8.40
C THR A 37 -5.64 7.14 7.48
N ASP A 38 -6.91 7.36 7.85
CA ASP A 38 -7.81 8.22 7.07
C ASP A 38 -7.22 9.62 6.91
N LYS A 39 -6.63 10.15 7.98
CA LYS A 39 -5.96 11.45 7.96
C LYS A 39 -4.75 11.47 7.03
N ALA A 40 -3.95 10.41 7.04
CA ALA A 40 -2.78 10.30 6.17
C ALA A 40 -3.19 10.28 4.70
N ILE A 41 -4.24 9.55 4.36
CA ILE A 41 -4.76 9.51 2.97
C ILE A 41 -5.28 10.89 2.58
N ALA A 42 -6.08 11.52 3.43
CA ALA A 42 -6.68 12.83 3.16
C ALA A 42 -5.62 13.94 2.98
N SER A 43 -4.42 13.75 3.52
CA SER A 43 -3.34 14.73 3.42
C SER A 43 -2.77 14.86 2.00
N TYR A 44 -2.97 13.87 1.13
CA TYR A 44 -2.37 13.90 -0.21
C TYR A 44 -3.32 13.52 -1.34
N LYS A 45 -4.49 12.99 -1.01
CA LYS A 45 -5.52 12.67 -2.01
C LYS A 45 -6.89 12.75 -1.37
N ARG A 46 -7.90 12.15 -1.98
CA ARG A 46 -9.28 12.14 -1.49
C ARG A 46 -9.43 11.40 -0.15
N LEU A 47 -10.57 11.58 0.49
CA LEU A 47 -10.95 10.74 1.62
C LEU A 47 -11.07 9.28 1.17
N PRO A 48 -10.73 8.31 2.03
CA PRO A 48 -10.85 6.91 1.67
C PRO A 48 -12.32 6.48 1.60
N THR A 49 -12.59 5.48 0.75
CA THR A 49 -13.91 4.88 0.62
C THR A 49 -14.27 4.07 1.86
N LEU A 50 -13.30 3.33 2.39
CA LEU A 50 -13.43 2.56 3.61
C LEU A 50 -12.64 3.21 4.74
N LYS A 51 -13.20 3.19 5.95
CA LYS A 51 -12.50 3.68 7.15
C LYS A 51 -11.31 2.79 7.49
N PHE A 52 -10.36 3.34 8.23
CA PHE A 52 -9.13 2.62 8.63
C PHE A 52 -9.42 1.24 9.20
N GLU A 53 -10.37 1.13 10.14
CA GLU A 53 -10.67 -0.15 10.79
C GLU A 53 -11.13 -1.21 9.79
N GLN A 54 -11.90 -0.82 8.78
CA GLN A 54 -12.38 -1.72 7.75
C GLN A 54 -11.22 -2.14 6.82
N ARG A 55 -10.37 -1.21 6.45
CA ARG A 55 -9.20 -1.49 5.60
C ARG A 55 -8.20 -2.39 6.31
N LYS A 56 -7.97 -2.13 7.59
CA LYS A 56 -7.11 -2.97 8.44
C LYS A 56 -7.62 -4.40 8.49
N LEU A 57 -8.92 -4.59 8.72
CA LEU A 57 -9.53 -5.91 8.78
C LEU A 57 -9.35 -6.70 7.49
N ILE A 58 -9.54 -6.06 6.35
CA ILE A 58 -9.35 -6.69 5.04
C ILE A 58 -7.91 -7.14 4.86
N ILE A 59 -6.96 -6.27 5.17
CA ILE A 59 -5.53 -6.59 5.01
C ILE A 59 -5.10 -7.70 5.96
N GLU A 60 -5.59 -7.69 7.19
CA GLU A 60 -5.28 -8.75 8.16
C GLU A 60 -5.74 -10.12 7.68
N SER A 61 -6.77 -10.16 6.83
CA SER A 61 -7.34 -11.40 6.30
C SER A 61 -6.62 -11.92 5.06
N ILE A 62 -5.65 -11.20 4.53
CA ILE A 62 -4.91 -11.63 3.34
C ILE A 62 -3.82 -12.62 3.73
N LYS A 63 -3.79 -13.74 2.99
CA LYS A 63 -2.74 -14.76 3.17
C LYS A 63 -1.37 -14.13 2.95
N GLY A 64 -0.47 -14.37 3.89
CA GLY A 64 0.91 -13.87 3.83
C GLY A 64 1.14 -12.64 4.71
N VAL A 65 0.09 -12.00 5.20
CA VAL A 65 0.22 -10.87 6.12
C VAL A 65 0.37 -11.38 7.54
N THR A 66 1.45 -10.98 8.22
CA THR A 66 1.71 -11.37 9.60
C THR A 66 1.09 -10.38 10.58
N GLU A 67 1.18 -9.09 10.28
CA GLU A 67 0.73 -8.03 11.18
C GLU A 67 0.34 -6.78 10.38
N VAL A 68 -0.62 -6.03 10.89
CA VAL A 68 -1.01 -4.73 10.33
C VAL A 68 -0.79 -3.66 11.39
N VAL A 69 -0.15 -2.57 10.99
CA VAL A 69 0.10 -1.41 11.86
C VAL A 69 -0.44 -0.14 11.17
N PRO A 70 -0.84 0.87 11.94
CA PRO A 70 -1.22 2.15 11.31
C PRO A 70 0.00 2.90 10.83
N GLN A 71 -0.11 3.55 9.67
CA GLN A 71 0.89 4.50 9.19
C GLN A 71 0.22 5.87 9.17
N ASN A 72 0.66 6.75 10.06
CA ASN A 72 -0.01 8.04 10.30
C ASN A 72 0.37 9.14 9.30
N GLU A 73 1.39 8.90 8.50
CA GLU A 73 1.90 9.86 7.53
C GLU A 73 2.28 9.15 6.24
N LEU A 74 2.36 9.91 5.15
CA LEU A 74 2.87 9.38 3.89
C LEU A 74 4.34 8.97 4.02
N ASP A 75 5.09 9.66 4.86
CA ASP A 75 6.47 9.34 5.19
C ASP A 75 6.53 8.05 6.01
N TYR A 76 7.38 7.12 5.59
CA TYR A 76 7.55 5.81 6.23
C TYR A 76 8.48 5.85 7.44
N SER A 77 9.30 6.90 7.60
CA SER A 77 10.45 6.88 8.50
C SER A 77 10.12 6.54 9.96
N VAL A 78 9.01 7.03 10.49
CA VAL A 78 8.60 6.74 11.88
C VAL A 78 8.41 5.25 12.09
N ASN A 79 7.59 4.61 11.24
CA ASN A 79 7.35 3.17 11.35
C ASN A 79 8.59 2.35 11.05
N LEU A 80 9.39 2.76 10.07
CA LEU A 80 10.62 2.06 9.73
C LEU A 80 11.61 2.06 10.89
N ARG A 81 11.81 3.20 11.53
CA ARG A 81 12.74 3.29 12.68
C ARG A 81 12.25 2.50 13.88
N LYS A 82 10.94 2.40 14.05
CA LYS A 82 10.34 1.63 15.13
C LYS A 82 10.49 0.12 14.91
N LEU A 83 10.26 -0.33 13.68
CA LEU A 83 10.23 -1.75 13.33
C LEU A 83 11.57 -2.28 12.83
N LYS A 84 12.39 -1.44 12.23
CA LYS A 84 13.67 -1.77 11.60
C LYS A 84 13.59 -3.00 10.70
N PRO A 85 12.72 -2.96 9.67
CA PRO A 85 12.59 -4.11 8.77
C PRO A 85 13.86 -4.32 7.94
N ASP A 86 14.09 -5.55 7.53
CA ASP A 86 15.19 -5.87 6.62
C ASP A 86 14.89 -5.41 5.20
N PHE A 87 13.62 -5.40 4.83
CA PHE A 87 13.16 -4.96 3.51
C PHE A 87 11.93 -4.09 3.61
N VAL A 88 11.82 -3.14 2.68
CA VAL A 88 10.55 -2.52 2.31
C VAL A 88 10.25 -3.02 0.90
N VAL A 89 9.03 -3.50 0.66
CA VAL A 89 8.59 -3.92 -0.67
C VAL A 89 7.54 -2.94 -1.18
N HIS A 90 7.70 -2.49 -2.40
CA HIS A 90 6.79 -1.54 -3.05
C HIS A 90 6.77 -1.81 -4.56
N GLY A 91 5.72 -1.38 -5.23
CA GLY A 91 5.71 -1.37 -6.69
C GLY A 91 6.71 -0.36 -7.23
N ASP A 92 7.17 -0.55 -8.46
CA ASP A 92 8.16 0.34 -9.07
C ASP A 92 7.57 1.64 -9.63
N ASP A 93 6.26 1.87 -9.43
CA ASP A 93 5.52 3.00 -9.95
C ASP A 93 5.74 4.32 -9.19
N TRP A 94 6.54 4.33 -8.13
CA TRP A 94 6.82 5.53 -7.34
C TRP A 94 8.19 6.17 -7.61
N LYS A 95 8.87 5.73 -8.63
CA LYS A 95 10.19 6.30 -9.02
C LYS A 95 10.09 7.74 -9.48
N ASP A 96 8.91 8.12 -10.00
CA ASP A 96 8.62 9.45 -10.51
C ASP A 96 7.40 10.03 -9.83
N GLY A 97 7.18 11.33 -9.99
CA GLY A 97 6.02 12.03 -9.47
C GLY A 97 6.14 12.39 -8.00
N VAL A 98 4.98 12.57 -7.35
CA VAL A 98 4.90 13.07 -5.97
C VAL A 98 5.53 12.13 -4.94
N GLN A 99 5.56 10.85 -5.21
CA GLN A 99 6.11 9.86 -4.27
C GLN A 99 7.63 9.64 -4.42
N LYS A 100 8.27 10.30 -5.35
CA LYS A 100 9.72 10.18 -5.55
C LYS A 100 10.51 10.52 -4.29
N LYS A 101 10.11 11.56 -3.58
CA LYS A 101 10.76 11.97 -2.32
C LYS A 101 10.54 10.95 -1.21
N VAL A 102 9.35 10.37 -1.15
CA VAL A 102 9.02 9.32 -0.18
C VAL A 102 9.90 8.10 -0.42
N ARG A 103 10.05 7.69 -1.67
CA ARG A 103 10.94 6.58 -2.05
C ARG A 103 12.37 6.81 -1.60
N GLN A 104 12.91 7.99 -1.88
CA GLN A 104 14.28 8.31 -1.51
C GLN A 104 14.47 8.30 0.01
N LYS A 105 13.50 8.82 0.76
CA LYS A 105 13.56 8.80 2.21
C LYS A 105 13.48 7.39 2.79
N VAL A 106 12.73 6.50 2.16
CA VAL A 106 12.70 5.09 2.53
C VAL A 106 14.08 4.46 2.38
N ILE A 107 14.72 4.69 1.24
CA ILE A 107 16.08 4.18 0.96
C ILE A 107 17.07 4.69 2.01
N ASP A 108 17.04 5.99 2.28
CA ASP A 108 17.97 6.62 3.23
C ASP A 108 17.73 6.12 4.66
N THR A 109 16.47 5.96 5.06
CA THR A 109 16.12 5.48 6.39
C THR A 109 16.56 4.03 6.58
N LEU A 110 16.27 3.16 5.61
CA LEU A 110 16.68 1.75 5.67
C LEU A 110 18.20 1.61 5.78
N ALA A 111 18.95 2.49 5.13
CA ALA A 111 20.40 2.46 5.17
C ALA A 111 20.96 2.61 6.60
N GLU A 112 20.19 3.19 7.53
CA GLU A 112 20.62 3.37 8.92
C GLU A 112 20.91 2.04 9.63
N TRP A 113 20.29 0.92 9.17
CA TRP A 113 20.54 -0.41 9.74
C TRP A 113 20.81 -1.48 8.67
N GLY A 114 21.13 -1.06 7.46
CA GLY A 114 21.46 -2.00 6.37
C GLY A 114 20.25 -2.65 5.70
N GLY A 115 19.05 -2.11 5.91
CA GLY A 115 17.85 -2.58 5.21
C GLY A 115 17.86 -2.16 3.75
N LYS A 116 17.03 -2.81 2.94
CA LYS A 116 16.98 -2.58 1.50
C LYS A 116 15.56 -2.43 0.98
N LEU A 117 15.42 -1.57 -0.04
CA LEU A 117 14.17 -1.45 -0.79
C LEU A 117 14.14 -2.51 -1.88
N HIS A 118 13.08 -3.29 -1.93
CA HIS A 118 12.84 -4.29 -2.97
C HIS A 118 11.62 -3.84 -3.78
N GLU A 119 11.82 -3.50 -5.04
CA GLU A 119 10.75 -3.02 -5.91
C GLU A 119 10.22 -4.15 -6.79
N VAL A 120 8.90 -4.24 -6.87
CA VAL A 120 8.19 -5.25 -7.66
C VAL A 120 7.65 -4.57 -8.91
N PRO A 121 7.75 -5.21 -10.10
CA PRO A 121 7.17 -4.62 -11.31
C PRO A 121 5.70 -4.28 -11.13
N TYR A 122 5.31 -3.10 -11.59
CA TYR A 122 3.95 -2.61 -11.52
C TYR A 122 3.00 -3.57 -12.27
N THR A 123 1.87 -3.92 -11.64
CA THR A 123 0.85 -4.76 -12.26
C THR A 123 0.06 -3.93 -13.25
N LYS A 124 0.25 -4.20 -14.56
CA LYS A 124 -0.40 -3.45 -15.63
C LYS A 124 -1.90 -3.71 -15.68
N GLY A 125 -2.62 -2.68 -16.10
CA GLY A 125 -4.05 -2.79 -16.39
C GLY A 125 -4.97 -2.66 -15.18
N ILE A 126 -4.43 -2.50 -13.97
CA ILE A 126 -5.25 -2.30 -12.78
C ILE A 126 -4.55 -1.42 -11.75
N SER A 127 -5.31 -0.50 -11.14
CA SER A 127 -4.87 0.32 -10.03
C SER A 127 -6.09 0.84 -9.28
N SER A 128 -5.90 1.31 -8.03
CA SER A 128 -6.99 1.92 -7.27
C SER A 128 -7.53 3.16 -7.99
N THR A 129 -6.66 3.92 -8.64
CA THR A 129 -7.06 5.09 -9.42
C THR A 129 -7.97 4.70 -10.58
N GLN A 130 -7.60 3.65 -11.34
CA GLN A 130 -8.42 3.15 -12.45
C GLN A 130 -9.76 2.63 -11.97
N LEU A 131 -9.78 1.90 -10.85
CA LEU A 131 -11.02 1.40 -10.27
C LEU A 131 -11.94 2.53 -9.82
N ASN A 132 -11.41 3.56 -9.19
CA ASN A 132 -12.18 4.73 -8.79
C ASN A 132 -12.76 5.45 -10.01
N GLN A 133 -11.96 5.59 -11.07
CA GLN A 133 -12.41 6.24 -12.31
C GLN A 133 -13.55 5.44 -12.96
N ALA A 134 -13.42 4.12 -13.03
CA ALA A 134 -14.46 3.25 -13.58
C ALA A 134 -15.77 3.38 -12.80
N VAL A 135 -15.73 3.42 -11.47
CA VAL A 135 -16.91 3.61 -10.62
C VAL A 135 -17.55 4.98 -10.89
N LYS A 136 -16.78 6.04 -11.04
CA LYS A 136 -17.30 7.37 -11.34
C LYS A 136 -18.00 7.40 -12.70
N GLU A 137 -17.41 6.77 -13.72
CA GLU A 137 -17.98 6.70 -15.06
C GLU A 137 -19.32 5.96 -15.05
N ILE A 138 -19.42 4.86 -14.34
CA ILE A 138 -20.67 4.12 -14.16
C ILE A 138 -21.73 5.01 -13.51
N GLY A 139 -21.37 5.73 -12.46
CA GLY A 139 -22.28 6.62 -11.75
C GLY A 139 -22.78 7.80 -12.55
N THR A 140 -22.06 8.21 -13.61
CA THR A 140 -22.44 9.36 -14.46
C THR A 140 -23.08 8.97 -15.78
N THR A 141 -23.11 7.69 -16.15
CA THR A 141 -23.67 7.22 -17.41
C THR A 141 -25.15 6.87 -17.23
N PRO A 142 -26.09 7.61 -17.89
CA PRO A 142 -27.51 7.48 -17.59
C PRO A 142 -28.14 6.12 -17.91
N ASN A 143 -27.52 5.32 -18.75
CA ASN A 143 -28.09 4.07 -19.24
C ASN A 143 -27.60 2.82 -18.54
N ILE A 144 -26.80 2.98 -17.51
CA ILE A 144 -26.30 1.82 -16.75
C ILE A 144 -27.33 1.43 -15.69
N ARG A 145 -27.77 0.18 -15.75
CA ARG A 145 -28.73 -0.38 -14.81
C ARG A 145 -28.04 -1.19 -13.75
N LEU A 146 -27.98 -0.63 -12.55
CA LEU A 146 -27.29 -1.28 -11.43
C LEU A 146 -28.07 -2.49 -10.88
N GLU A 147 -29.38 -2.54 -11.11
CA GLU A 147 -30.22 -3.63 -10.66
C GLU A 147 -29.92 -4.96 -11.35
N LYS A 148 -29.06 -4.96 -12.35
CA LYS A 148 -28.62 -6.19 -13.03
C LYS A 148 -27.33 -6.77 -12.47
N CYS A 149 -26.80 -6.16 -11.46
CA CYS A 149 -25.56 -6.63 -10.83
C CYS A 149 -25.81 -7.85 -9.96
#